data_18d5d5867c6eaf6fe46964f25c96b7ca
#
_entry.id   18d5d5867c6eaf6fe46964f25c96b7ca
#
_cell.length_a   1.000
_cell.length_b   1.000
_cell.length_c   1.000
_cell.angle_alpha   90.00
_cell.angle_beta   90.00
_cell.angle_gamma   90.00
#
_symmetry.space_group_name_H-M   'P 1'
#
loop_
_entity.id
_entity.type
_entity.pdbx_description
1 polymer ?
#
loop_
_entity_poly.entity_id
_entity_poly.type
_entity_poly.pdbx_seq_one_letter_code
_entity_poly.pdbx_strand_id
1 'polypeptide(L)'
;MKKKAHHIMERFPDKSDDLSELMAENPEFLDLCEDYSVCVNALRHWEKSKESVDEDRVNEYRIIARELEEEITQALNSLQQP
;
A
#
# COMPACT_ATOMS: atom_id res chain seq x y z
N MET A 1 2.78 6.82 -17.35
CA MET A 1 1.87 5.83 -16.78
C MET A 1 2.15 5.59 -15.34
N LYS A 2 1.17 5.75 -14.56
CA LYS A 2 1.31 5.55 -13.11
C LYS A 2 0.64 4.28 -12.67
N LYS A 3 1.42 3.37 -12.15
CA LYS A 3 0.92 2.11 -11.63
C LYS A 3 1.21 1.96 -10.15
N LYS A 4 1.66 3.03 -9.52
CA LYS A 4 2.19 2.93 -8.17
C LYS A 4 1.12 2.60 -7.14
N ALA A 5 -0.12 2.97 -7.42
CA ALA A 5 -1.22 2.71 -6.49
C ALA A 5 -2.00 1.46 -6.84
N HIS A 6 -1.51 0.68 -7.79
CA HIS A 6 -2.24 -0.50 -8.28
C HIS A 6 -2.51 -1.50 -7.15
N HIS A 7 -1.51 -1.73 -6.32
CA HIS A 7 -1.65 -2.74 -5.25
C HIS A 7 -2.71 -2.37 -4.24
N ILE A 8 -2.80 -1.08 -3.92
CA ILE A 8 -3.81 -0.67 -2.94
C ILE A 8 -5.21 -0.81 -3.52
N MET A 9 -5.36 -0.59 -4.81
CA MET A 9 -6.64 -0.81 -5.45
C MET A 9 -7.06 -2.27 -5.41
N GLU A 10 -6.10 -3.17 -5.57
CA GLU A 10 -6.37 -4.59 -5.46
C GLU A 10 -6.73 -4.98 -4.04
N ARG A 11 -6.11 -4.32 -3.07
CA ARG A 11 -6.34 -4.64 -1.67
C ARG A 11 -7.71 -4.18 -1.21
N PHE A 12 -8.21 -3.09 -1.77
CA PHE A 12 -9.51 -2.52 -1.42
C PHE A 12 -10.35 -2.33 -2.67
N PRO A 13 -10.76 -3.41 -3.32
CA PRO A 13 -11.47 -3.27 -4.60
C PRO A 13 -12.81 -2.54 -4.48
N ASP A 14 -13.47 -2.68 -3.35
CA ASP A 14 -14.76 -2.01 -3.14
C ASP A 14 -14.61 -0.52 -2.89
N LYS A 15 -13.39 -0.06 -2.69
CA LYS A 15 -13.13 1.34 -2.37
C LYS A 15 -12.37 2.04 -3.49
N SER A 16 -12.35 1.49 -4.69
CA SER A 16 -11.51 2.04 -5.74
C SER A 16 -11.88 3.48 -6.08
N ASP A 17 -13.16 3.81 -6.08
CA ASP A 17 -13.58 5.18 -6.38
C ASP A 17 -13.12 6.14 -5.28
N ASP A 18 -13.31 5.75 -4.03
CA ASP A 18 -12.86 6.58 -2.91
C ASP A 18 -11.35 6.74 -2.93
N LEU A 19 -10.63 5.67 -3.25
CA LEU A 19 -9.18 5.73 -3.32
C LEU A 19 -8.72 6.69 -4.40
N SER A 20 -9.32 6.59 -5.59
CA SER A 20 -8.96 7.48 -6.69
C SER A 20 -9.20 8.93 -6.35
N GLU A 21 -10.34 9.20 -5.75
CA GLU A 21 -10.69 10.56 -5.39
C GLU A 21 -9.73 11.11 -4.33
N LEU A 22 -9.44 10.31 -3.33
CA LEU A 22 -8.57 10.74 -2.25
C LEU A 22 -7.15 10.96 -2.74
N MET A 23 -6.67 10.11 -3.64
CA MET A 23 -5.34 10.28 -4.19
C MET A 23 -5.24 11.53 -5.05
N ALA A 24 -6.31 11.87 -5.75
CA ALA A 24 -6.31 13.08 -6.58
C ALA A 24 -6.31 14.34 -5.73
N GLU A 25 -6.94 14.31 -4.58
CA GLU A 25 -7.09 15.49 -3.74
C GLU A 25 -6.01 15.64 -2.68
N ASN A 26 -5.37 14.53 -2.32
CA ASN A 26 -4.44 14.53 -1.18
C ASN A 26 -3.11 13.91 -1.57
N PRO A 27 -2.09 14.76 -1.82
CA PRO A 27 -0.78 14.24 -2.21
C PRO A 27 -0.15 13.34 -1.15
N GLU A 28 -0.40 13.62 0.12
CA GLU A 28 0.15 12.79 1.18
C GLU A 28 -0.45 11.39 1.16
N PHE A 29 -1.74 11.30 0.85
CA PHE A 29 -2.38 10.00 0.72
C PHE A 29 -1.79 9.24 -0.46
N LEU A 30 -1.54 9.93 -1.56
CA LEU A 30 -0.92 9.30 -2.73
C LEU A 30 0.45 8.74 -2.36
N ASP A 31 1.22 9.49 -1.58
CA ASP A 31 2.53 9.02 -1.14
C ASP A 31 2.40 7.74 -0.31
N LEU A 32 1.42 7.68 0.57
CA LEU A 32 1.17 6.46 1.35
C LEU A 32 0.93 5.26 0.45
N CYS A 33 0.10 5.46 -0.57
CA CYS A 33 -0.23 4.37 -1.49
C CYS A 33 0.98 3.94 -2.28
N GLU A 34 1.81 4.89 -2.69
CA GLU A 34 3.03 4.57 -3.43
C GLU A 34 4.02 3.81 -2.55
N ASP A 35 4.16 4.24 -1.30
CA ASP A 35 5.04 3.53 -0.37
C ASP A 35 4.55 2.10 -0.15
N TYR A 36 3.25 1.93 -0.04
CA TYR A 36 2.68 0.61 0.12
C TYR A 36 3.01 -0.28 -1.08
N SER A 37 2.88 0.27 -2.28
CA SER A 37 3.19 -0.49 -3.49
C SER A 37 4.65 -0.92 -3.52
N VAL A 38 5.56 -0.04 -3.11
CA VAL A 38 6.98 -0.37 -3.06
C VAL A 38 7.20 -1.55 -2.11
N CYS A 39 6.58 -1.52 -0.94
CA CYS A 39 6.73 -2.59 0.04
C CYS A 39 6.18 -3.91 -0.50
N VAL A 40 5.01 -3.87 -1.11
CA VAL A 40 4.40 -5.09 -1.65
C VAL A 40 5.26 -5.68 -2.76
N ASN A 41 5.78 -4.82 -3.65
CA ASN A 41 6.63 -5.29 -4.72
C ASN A 41 7.90 -5.96 -4.18
N ALA A 42 8.51 -5.35 -3.17
CA ALA A 42 9.70 -5.93 -2.56
C ALA A 42 9.41 -7.29 -1.94
N LEU A 43 8.28 -7.38 -1.22
CA LEU A 43 7.91 -8.64 -0.59
C LEU A 43 7.65 -9.73 -1.62
N ARG A 44 6.95 -9.39 -2.69
CA ARG A 44 6.68 -10.36 -3.75
C ARG A 44 7.96 -10.82 -4.42
N HIS A 45 8.88 -9.89 -4.63
CA HIS A 45 10.18 -10.23 -5.21
C HIS A 45 10.91 -11.24 -4.35
N TRP A 46 10.94 -11.00 -3.04
CA TRP A 46 11.65 -11.90 -2.13
C TRP A 46 10.98 -13.26 -2.03
N GLU A 47 9.65 -13.28 -2.07
CA GLU A 47 8.93 -14.54 -2.01
C GLU A 47 9.21 -15.42 -3.22
N LYS A 48 9.45 -14.80 -4.37
CA LYS A 48 9.73 -15.54 -5.58
C LYS A 48 11.18 -15.93 -5.72
N SER A 49 12.05 -15.27 -4.96
CA SER A 49 13.48 -15.54 -5.04
C SER A 49 13.79 -16.87 -4.37
N LYS A 50 14.66 -17.63 -5.01
CA LYS A 50 15.12 -18.89 -4.44
C LYS A 50 16.42 -18.71 -3.68
N GLU A 51 16.95 -17.52 -3.73
CA GLU A 51 18.17 -17.22 -3.01
C GLU A 51 17.87 -16.94 -1.56
N SER A 52 18.90 -17.10 -0.76
CA SER A 52 18.78 -16.80 0.65
C SER A 52 18.48 -15.31 0.83
N VAL A 53 17.42 -15.01 1.57
CA VAL A 53 17.02 -13.66 1.84
C VAL A 53 17.04 -13.44 3.34
N ASP A 54 17.43 -12.24 3.73
CA ASP A 54 17.45 -11.86 5.13
C ASP A 54 16.02 -11.82 5.67
N GLU A 55 15.69 -12.79 6.52
CA GLU A 55 14.33 -12.88 7.06
C GLU A 55 13.97 -11.68 7.93
N ASP A 56 14.95 -11.10 8.60
CA ASP A 56 14.69 -9.90 9.41
C ASP A 56 14.23 -8.77 8.52
N ARG A 57 14.86 -8.60 7.37
CA ARG A 57 14.48 -7.54 6.44
C ARG A 57 13.08 -7.78 5.88
N VAL A 58 12.79 -9.04 5.54
CA VAL A 58 11.46 -9.38 5.05
C VAL A 58 10.41 -9.06 6.10
N ASN A 59 10.67 -9.43 7.35
CA ASN A 59 9.74 -9.15 8.43
C ASN A 59 9.55 -7.65 8.65
N GLU A 60 10.62 -6.87 8.54
CA GLU A 60 10.51 -5.43 8.67
C GLU A 60 9.57 -4.85 7.60
N TYR A 61 9.70 -5.33 6.37
CA TYR A 61 8.86 -4.84 5.29
C TYR A 61 7.41 -5.27 5.48
N ARG A 62 7.18 -6.46 6.04
CA ARG A 62 5.82 -6.89 6.35
C ARG A 62 5.17 -6.00 7.38
N ILE A 63 5.93 -5.61 8.39
CA ILE A 63 5.42 -4.72 9.43
C ILE A 63 5.10 -3.36 8.84
N ILE A 64 6.01 -2.83 8.01
CA ILE A 64 5.79 -1.54 7.37
C ILE A 64 4.54 -1.58 6.49
N ALA A 65 4.39 -2.64 5.71
CA ALA A 65 3.21 -2.76 4.84
C ALA A 65 1.93 -2.78 5.65
N ARG A 66 1.93 -3.47 6.78
CA ARG A 66 0.76 -3.51 7.65
C ARG A 66 0.45 -2.14 8.22
N GLU A 67 1.47 -1.42 8.65
CA GLU A 67 1.26 -0.10 9.20
C GLU A 67 0.72 0.86 8.14
N LEU A 68 1.22 0.75 6.92
CA LEU A 68 0.72 1.57 5.82
C LEU A 68 -0.74 1.23 5.52
N GLU A 69 -1.09 -0.05 5.55
CA GLU A 69 -2.48 -0.45 5.34
C GLU A 69 -3.39 0.16 6.40
N GLU A 70 -2.94 0.18 7.63
CA GLU A 70 -3.73 0.77 8.71
C GLU A 70 -3.93 2.27 8.50
N GLU A 71 -2.87 2.96 8.10
CA GLU A 71 -2.99 4.39 7.86
C GLU A 71 -3.93 4.69 6.70
N ILE A 72 -3.80 3.88 5.64
CA ILE A 72 -4.67 4.05 4.48
C ILE A 72 -6.12 3.77 4.85
N THR A 73 -6.35 2.73 5.64
CA THR A 73 -7.70 2.39 6.10
C THR A 73 -8.29 3.52 6.93
N GLN A 74 -7.49 4.10 7.81
CA GLN A 74 -7.97 5.21 8.64
C GLN A 74 -8.34 6.41 7.78
N ALA A 75 -7.54 6.70 6.76
CA ALA A 75 -7.85 7.81 5.87
C ALA A 75 -9.14 7.57 5.11
N LEU A 76 -9.37 6.35 4.65
CA LEU A 76 -10.61 6.00 3.97
C LEU A 76 -11.80 6.12 4.91
N ASN A 77 -11.65 5.68 6.15
CA ASN A 77 -12.74 5.77 7.12
C ASN A 77 -13.08 7.21 7.44
N SER A 78 -12.07 8.07 7.52
CA SER A 78 -12.30 9.48 7.77
C SER A 78 -13.08 10.11 6.64
N LEU A 79 -12.81 9.70 5.41
CA LEU A 79 -13.53 10.23 4.26
C LEU A 79 -15.02 9.92 4.34
N GLN A 80 -15.36 8.76 4.88
CA GLN A 80 -16.74 8.31 4.92
C GLN A 80 -17.52 8.82 6.13
N GLN A 81 -16.84 9.35 7.10
CA GLN A 81 -17.51 9.86 8.29
C GLN A 81 -18.07 11.26 8.03
N PRO A 82 -19.25 11.54 8.54
CA PRO A 82 -19.88 12.87 8.36
C PRO A 82 -19.12 13.96 9.09
#